data_76979f23b93b07d4290f71cc21bfd78b
#
_entry.id   76979f23b93b07d4290f71cc21bfd78b
#
_cell.length_a   1.000
_cell.length_b   1.000
_cell.length_c   1.000
_cell.angle_alpha   90.00
_cell.angle_beta   90.00
_cell.angle_gamma   90.00
#
_symmetry.space_group_name_H-M   'P 1'
#
loop_
_entity.id
_entity.type
_entity.pdbx_description
1 polymer ?
#
loop_
_entity_poly.entity_id
_entity_poly.type
_entity_poly.pdbx_seq_one_letter_code
_entity_poly.pdbx_strand_id
1 'polypeptide(L)'
;LSSAASDVYKRQGTGSVSVEMALQCGSGRVYAVDRNPEAVSLTDKNKHIFKCDNIEIIGGNAMDNIEKLPVPDRVFIGGSGGELQQIIKMVFKKNRKAVIVVTAVSLETLNKSLEGFRICGAETEIVQVSITRTKSVGEYTMLCGENPVFIIKGTIL
;
A
#
# COMPACT_ATOMS: atom_id res chain seq x y z
N LEU A 1 -3.59 3.92 -0.19
CA LEU A 1 -2.93 4.29 -1.45
C LEU A 1 -2.31 3.05 -2.08
N SER A 2 -2.90 2.55 -3.14
CA SER A 2 -2.37 1.44 -3.92
C SER A 2 -1.99 1.97 -5.30
N SER A 3 -0.72 1.92 -5.68
CA SER A 3 -0.30 2.08 -7.07
C SER A 3 0.34 0.79 -7.54
N ALA A 4 -0.13 0.27 -8.68
CA ALA A 4 0.45 -0.90 -9.30
C ALA A 4 1.87 -0.58 -9.81
N ALA A 5 2.87 -1.30 -9.34
CA ALA A 5 4.16 -1.38 -10.00
C ALA A 5 4.05 -2.38 -11.14
N SER A 6 4.45 -1.96 -12.34
CA SER A 6 4.52 -2.78 -13.53
C SER A 6 5.55 -3.90 -13.39
N ASP A 7 5.19 -5.05 -13.94
CA ASP A 7 6.03 -6.08 -14.51
C ASP A 7 7.02 -6.86 -13.64
N VAL A 8 6.61 -7.98 -13.30
CA VAL A 8 6.89 -9.39 -13.66
C VAL A 8 5.82 -10.29 -13.04
N TYR A 9 5.12 -9.86 -12.01
CA TYR A 9 3.88 -10.45 -11.53
C TYR A 9 2.86 -9.33 -11.44
N LYS A 10 1.85 -9.35 -12.32
CA LYS A 10 0.66 -8.48 -12.25
C LYS A 10 -0.03 -8.68 -10.89
N ARG A 11 0.45 -8.02 -9.86
CA ARG A 11 -0.36 -7.69 -8.70
C ARG A 11 -1.12 -6.43 -9.08
N GLN A 12 -2.22 -6.59 -9.80
CA GLN A 12 -3.22 -5.53 -9.92
C GLN A 12 -3.60 -5.16 -8.48
N GLY A 13 -3.60 -3.87 -8.17
CA GLY A 13 -4.13 -3.37 -6.91
C GLY A 13 -5.58 -3.83 -6.81
N THR A 14 -5.82 -4.89 -6.04
CA THR A 14 -7.16 -5.48 -5.91
C THR A 14 -8.01 -4.75 -4.88
N GLY A 15 -7.46 -3.73 -4.23
CA GLY A 15 -8.10 -3.07 -3.09
C GLY A 15 -8.21 -3.96 -1.85
N SER A 16 -7.54 -5.14 -1.81
CA SER A 16 -7.62 -6.07 -0.68
C SER A 16 -7.20 -5.42 0.64
N VAL A 17 -6.15 -4.60 0.63
CA VAL A 17 -5.72 -3.85 1.83
C VAL A 17 -6.76 -2.81 2.24
N SER A 18 -7.39 -2.12 1.28
CA SER A 18 -8.45 -1.15 1.55
C SER A 18 -9.67 -1.82 2.19
N VAL A 19 -10.05 -3.02 1.72
CA VAL A 19 -11.12 -3.82 2.31
C VAL A 19 -10.76 -4.24 3.73
N GLU A 20 -9.56 -4.78 3.96
CA GLU A 20 -9.11 -5.15 5.31
C GLU A 20 -9.09 -3.95 6.26
N MET A 21 -8.59 -2.81 5.80
CA MET A 21 -8.62 -1.58 6.59
C MET A 21 -10.06 -1.17 6.93
N ALA A 22 -10.99 -1.28 5.98
CA ALA A 22 -12.38 -0.92 6.18
C ALA A 22 -13.09 -1.84 7.17
N LEU A 23 -12.82 -3.14 7.12
CA LEU A 23 -13.37 -4.11 8.06
C LEU A 23 -12.85 -3.90 9.49
N GLN A 24 -11.61 -3.41 9.64
CA GLN A 24 -10.97 -3.24 10.95
C GLN A 24 -11.13 -1.84 11.56
N CYS A 25 -11.42 -0.81 10.77
CA CYS A 25 -11.47 0.56 11.28
C CYS A 25 -12.79 0.94 11.99
N GLY A 26 -13.73 0.00 12.15
CA GLY A 26 -14.99 0.24 12.84
C GLY A 26 -15.81 1.36 12.20
N SER A 27 -15.99 2.48 12.91
CA SER A 27 -16.72 3.66 12.40
C SER A 27 -15.87 4.57 11.51
N GLY A 28 -14.60 4.24 11.30
CA GLY A 28 -13.70 5.02 10.47
C GLY A 28 -14.03 4.91 8.98
N ARG A 29 -13.43 5.80 8.18
CA ARG A 29 -13.58 5.80 6.73
C ARG A 29 -12.24 5.55 6.05
N VAL A 30 -12.26 4.77 4.97
CA VAL A 30 -11.09 4.46 4.16
C VAL A 30 -11.19 5.19 2.82
N TYR A 31 -10.13 5.88 2.44
CA TYR A 31 -9.99 6.52 1.15
C TYR A 31 -8.99 5.73 0.31
N ALA A 32 -9.48 5.04 -0.72
CA ALA A 32 -8.67 4.24 -1.62
C ALA A 32 -8.35 5.05 -2.89
N VAL A 33 -7.10 5.43 -3.06
CA VAL A 33 -6.65 6.21 -4.22
C VAL A 33 -5.80 5.35 -5.13
N ASP A 34 -6.18 5.22 -6.40
CA ASP A 34 -5.38 4.53 -7.41
C ASP A 34 -5.51 5.24 -8.77
N ARG A 35 -4.39 5.34 -9.50
CA ARG A 35 -4.36 5.91 -10.85
C ARG A 35 -4.76 4.92 -11.94
N ASN A 36 -4.73 3.61 -11.63
CA ASN A 36 -5.08 2.58 -12.59
C ASN A 36 -6.61 2.32 -12.57
N PRO A 37 -7.33 2.57 -13.68
CA PRO A 37 -8.78 2.35 -13.74
C PRO A 37 -9.19 0.90 -13.44
N GLU A 38 -8.37 -0.08 -13.82
CA GLU A 38 -8.63 -1.50 -13.51
C GLU A 38 -8.57 -1.77 -12.01
N ALA A 39 -7.59 -1.19 -11.31
CA ALA A 39 -7.47 -1.31 -9.87
C ALA A 39 -8.65 -0.62 -9.15
N VAL A 40 -9.07 0.54 -9.62
CA VAL A 40 -10.27 1.25 -9.14
C VAL A 40 -11.51 0.37 -9.29
N SER A 41 -11.71 -0.23 -10.48
CA SER A 41 -12.84 -1.12 -10.74
C SER A 41 -12.83 -2.39 -9.88
N LEU A 42 -11.64 -3.00 -9.67
CA LEU A 42 -11.50 -4.17 -8.80
C LEU A 42 -11.76 -3.83 -7.34
N THR A 43 -11.28 -2.69 -6.88
CA THR A 43 -11.53 -2.20 -5.51
C THR A 43 -13.03 -1.98 -5.29
N ASP A 44 -13.73 -1.41 -6.28
CA ASP A 44 -15.18 -1.19 -6.20
C ASP A 44 -15.94 -2.52 -6.15
N LYS A 45 -15.59 -3.50 -6.97
CA LYS A 45 -16.18 -4.84 -6.91
C LYS A 45 -15.97 -5.48 -5.53
N ASN A 46 -14.76 -5.42 -4.99
CA ASN A 46 -14.45 -5.99 -3.69
C ASN A 46 -15.16 -5.24 -2.55
N LYS A 47 -15.25 -3.92 -2.61
CA LYS A 47 -16.07 -3.11 -1.71
C LYS A 47 -17.50 -3.65 -1.60
N HIS A 48 -18.13 -3.93 -2.74
CA HIS A 48 -19.50 -4.46 -2.78
C HIS A 48 -19.60 -5.91 -2.27
N ILE A 49 -18.65 -6.78 -2.67
CA ILE A 49 -18.61 -8.18 -2.22
C ILE A 49 -18.49 -8.27 -0.69
N PHE A 50 -17.62 -7.46 -0.10
CA PHE A 50 -17.35 -7.46 1.34
C PHE A 50 -18.22 -6.49 2.12
N LYS A 51 -19.17 -5.79 1.47
CA LYS A 51 -20.11 -4.84 2.09
C LYS A 51 -19.40 -3.75 2.89
N CYS A 52 -18.32 -3.20 2.36
CA CYS A 52 -17.52 -2.15 2.99
C CYS A 52 -18.01 -0.77 2.54
N ASP A 53 -19.17 -0.32 3.06
CA ASP A 53 -19.77 0.98 2.68
C ASP A 53 -18.92 2.17 3.11
N ASN A 54 -17.99 1.95 4.04
CA ASN A 54 -17.06 2.95 4.56
C ASN A 54 -15.79 3.16 3.69
N ILE A 55 -15.72 2.58 2.48
CA ILE A 55 -14.66 2.86 1.51
C ILE A 55 -15.15 3.91 0.51
N GLU A 56 -14.37 4.98 0.36
CA GLU A 56 -14.49 5.95 -0.73
C GLU A 56 -13.33 5.72 -1.72
N ILE A 57 -13.67 5.51 -2.99
CA ILE A 57 -12.69 5.17 -4.04
C ILE A 57 -12.47 6.39 -4.93
N ILE A 58 -11.20 6.75 -5.11
CA ILE A 58 -10.80 7.94 -5.84
C ILE A 58 -9.82 7.53 -6.95
N GLY A 59 -10.24 7.75 -8.19
CA GLY A 59 -9.37 7.58 -9.34
C GLY A 59 -8.42 8.77 -9.50
N GLY A 60 -7.15 8.48 -9.79
CA GLY A 60 -6.16 9.53 -10.06
C GLY A 60 -4.87 9.38 -9.26
N ASN A 61 -3.99 10.36 -9.43
CA ASN A 61 -2.71 10.36 -8.75
C ASN A 61 -2.88 10.68 -7.24
N ALA A 62 -2.12 9.97 -6.40
CA ALA A 62 -2.12 10.17 -4.96
C ALA A 62 -1.70 11.60 -4.57
N MET A 63 -0.69 12.16 -5.25
CA MET A 63 -0.19 13.51 -4.96
C MET A 63 -1.27 14.59 -5.16
N ASP A 64 -2.10 14.47 -6.19
CA ASP A 64 -3.15 15.45 -6.52
C ASP A 64 -4.34 15.37 -5.55
N ASN A 65 -4.49 14.23 -4.89
CA ASN A 65 -5.64 13.95 -4.04
C ASN A 65 -5.34 14.09 -2.55
N ILE A 66 -4.13 13.79 -2.09
CA ILE A 66 -3.78 13.81 -0.66
C ILE A 66 -4.14 15.14 0.02
N GLU A 67 -3.92 16.27 -0.65
CA GLU A 67 -4.24 17.58 -0.05
C GLU A 67 -5.73 17.76 0.22
N LYS A 68 -6.58 17.21 -0.63
CA LYS A 68 -8.05 17.32 -0.56
C LYS A 68 -8.68 16.33 0.42
N LEU A 69 -7.96 15.25 0.75
CA LEU A 69 -8.45 14.22 1.65
C LEU A 69 -8.44 14.70 3.11
N PRO A 70 -9.27 14.12 3.97
CA PRO A 70 -9.20 14.36 5.40
C PRO A 70 -7.84 14.03 5.99
N VAL A 71 -7.58 14.51 7.20
CA VAL A 71 -6.34 14.22 7.94
C VAL A 71 -6.27 12.72 8.25
N PRO A 72 -5.26 11.98 7.77
CA PRO A 72 -5.20 10.54 7.95
C PRO A 72 -4.56 10.17 9.29
N ASP A 73 -5.07 9.12 9.95
CA ASP A 73 -4.42 8.50 11.11
C ASP A 73 -3.53 7.33 10.69
N ARG A 74 -3.92 6.62 9.65
CA ARG A 74 -3.23 5.44 9.12
C ARG A 74 -3.12 5.55 7.60
N VAL A 75 -1.95 5.31 7.07
CA VAL A 75 -1.72 5.33 5.62
C VAL A 75 -0.99 4.07 5.20
N PHE A 76 -1.52 3.40 4.18
CA PHE A 76 -0.85 2.28 3.53
C PHE A 76 -0.43 2.71 2.12
N ILE A 77 0.82 2.43 1.75
CA ILE A 77 1.37 2.74 0.43
C ILE A 77 1.90 1.46 -0.21
N GLY A 78 1.19 0.97 -1.21
CA GLY A 78 1.54 -0.24 -1.97
C GLY A 78 2.16 0.10 -3.31
N GLY A 79 3.40 0.53 -3.35
CA GLY A 79 4.09 0.94 -4.59
C GLY A 79 3.65 2.33 -5.07
N SER A 80 4.56 3.26 -5.21
CA SER A 80 4.25 4.68 -5.44
C SER A 80 4.87 5.26 -6.72
N GLY A 81 5.47 4.40 -7.55
CA GLY A 81 5.96 4.82 -8.87
C GLY A 81 6.96 5.97 -8.90
N GLY A 82 7.61 6.32 -7.80
CA GLY A 82 8.62 7.38 -7.75
C GLY A 82 8.27 8.56 -6.83
N GLU A 83 7.01 8.75 -6.45
CA GLU A 83 6.54 9.88 -5.63
C GLU A 83 6.51 9.56 -4.12
N LEU A 84 7.06 8.40 -3.72
CA LEU A 84 6.95 7.85 -2.37
C LEU A 84 7.42 8.82 -1.28
N GLN A 85 8.57 9.44 -1.48
CA GLN A 85 9.14 10.38 -0.50
C GLN A 85 8.25 11.63 -0.33
N GLN A 86 7.68 12.15 -1.42
CA GLN A 86 6.77 13.29 -1.37
C GLN A 86 5.48 12.91 -0.65
N ILE A 87 4.91 11.72 -0.92
CA ILE A 87 3.72 11.22 -0.26
C ILE A 87 3.96 11.12 1.25
N ILE A 88 5.07 10.51 1.69
CA ILE A 88 5.44 10.40 3.11
C ILE A 88 5.51 11.78 3.77
N LYS A 89 6.20 12.74 3.11
CA LYS A 89 6.31 14.12 3.61
C LYS A 89 4.95 14.80 3.74
N MET A 90 4.08 14.66 2.74
CA MET A 90 2.75 15.27 2.77
C MET A 90 1.87 14.69 3.86
N VAL A 91 1.91 13.37 4.08
CA VAL A 91 1.17 12.72 5.16
C VAL A 91 1.63 13.25 6.51
N PHE A 92 2.93 13.24 6.81
CA PHE A 92 3.45 13.75 8.08
C PHE A 92 3.27 15.28 8.26
N LYS A 93 3.21 16.03 7.16
CA LYS A 93 2.84 17.46 7.22
C LYS A 93 1.38 17.64 7.67
N LYS A 94 0.47 16.77 7.21
CA LYS A 94 -0.95 16.78 7.62
C LYS A 94 -1.15 16.27 9.04
N ASN A 95 -0.48 15.19 9.39
CA ASN A 95 -0.58 14.57 10.72
C ASN A 95 0.75 13.93 11.13
N ARG A 96 1.48 14.58 12.02
CA ARG A 96 2.74 14.03 12.56
C ARG A 96 2.56 12.73 13.33
N LYS A 97 1.36 12.46 13.85
CA LYS A 97 1.04 11.23 14.59
C LYS A 97 0.53 10.12 13.69
N ALA A 98 0.47 10.33 12.37
CA ALA A 98 0.05 9.29 11.45
C ALA A 98 1.01 8.10 11.49
N VAL A 99 0.47 6.91 11.33
CA VAL A 99 1.28 5.70 11.10
C VAL A 99 1.25 5.41 9.61
N ILE A 100 2.43 5.35 9.00
CA ILE A 100 2.58 5.04 7.57
C ILE A 100 3.17 3.65 7.44
N VAL A 101 2.54 2.80 6.62
CA VAL A 101 3.06 1.49 6.24
C VAL A 101 3.30 1.48 4.73
N VAL A 102 4.51 1.09 4.34
CA VAL A 102 4.90 0.94 2.94
C VAL A 102 5.24 -0.51 2.66
N THR A 103 4.79 -1.04 1.53
CA THR A 103 5.28 -2.33 1.03
C THR A 103 6.26 -2.12 -0.12
N ALA A 104 7.40 -2.82 -0.07
CA ALA A 104 8.44 -2.77 -1.07
C ALA A 104 8.83 -4.17 -1.53
N VAL A 105 8.88 -4.38 -2.85
CA VAL A 105 9.34 -5.62 -3.50
C VAL A 105 10.66 -5.40 -4.24
N SER A 106 11.19 -4.18 -4.23
CA SER A 106 12.49 -3.83 -4.82
C SER A 106 13.36 -3.05 -3.83
N LEU A 107 14.67 -3.12 -4.02
CA LEU A 107 15.63 -2.38 -3.20
C LEU A 107 15.47 -0.86 -3.38
N GLU A 108 15.11 -0.40 -4.58
CA GLU A 108 14.88 1.01 -4.85
C GLU A 108 13.71 1.55 -4.04
N THR A 109 12.60 0.81 -3.98
CA THR A 109 11.43 1.20 -3.18
C THR A 109 11.76 1.16 -1.69
N LEU A 110 12.47 0.13 -1.22
CA LEU A 110 12.94 0.03 0.16
C LEU A 110 13.80 1.26 0.53
N ASN A 111 14.82 1.57 -0.27
CA ASN A 111 15.72 2.70 -0.02
C ASN A 111 14.97 4.04 -0.02
N LYS A 112 14.08 4.27 -0.99
CA LYS A 112 13.26 5.49 -1.05
C LYS A 112 12.32 5.61 0.17
N SER A 113 11.78 4.50 0.66
CA SER A 113 10.95 4.48 1.87
C SER A 113 11.75 4.93 3.09
N LEU A 114 12.91 4.29 3.32
CA LEU A 114 13.78 4.59 4.45
C LEU A 114 14.27 6.04 4.42
N GLU A 115 14.67 6.52 3.26
CA GLU A 115 15.10 7.91 3.07
C GLU A 115 13.95 8.89 3.32
N GLY A 116 12.73 8.60 2.82
CA GLY A 116 11.55 9.42 3.07
C GLY A 116 11.21 9.52 4.56
N PHE A 117 11.27 8.43 5.29
CA PHE A 117 11.06 8.40 6.74
C PHE A 117 12.17 9.14 7.48
N ARG A 118 13.44 8.90 7.11
CA ARG A 118 14.60 9.57 7.72
C ARG A 118 14.53 11.10 7.60
N ILE A 119 14.17 11.62 6.42
CA ILE A 119 14.01 13.06 6.17
C ILE A 119 12.92 13.66 7.05
N CYS A 120 11.87 12.90 7.36
CA CYS A 120 10.78 13.35 8.22
C CYS A 120 11.07 13.18 9.72
N GLY A 121 12.21 12.60 10.10
CA GLY A 121 12.53 12.29 11.48
C GLY A 121 11.67 11.18 12.08
N ALA A 122 11.17 10.26 11.23
CA ALA A 122 10.38 9.13 11.66
C ALA A 122 11.26 7.94 12.02
N GLU A 123 10.87 7.22 13.06
CA GLU A 123 11.41 5.90 13.39
C GLU A 123 10.79 4.85 12.48
N THR A 124 11.57 3.81 12.14
CA THR A 124 11.12 2.75 11.23
C THR A 124 11.25 1.37 11.85
N GLU A 125 10.24 0.55 11.61
CA GLU A 125 10.24 -0.89 11.88
C GLU A 125 10.11 -1.61 10.54
N ILE A 126 10.95 -2.62 10.30
CA ILE A 126 10.99 -3.33 9.01
C ILE A 126 10.77 -4.83 9.26
N VAL A 127 9.82 -5.40 8.52
CA VAL A 127 9.56 -6.84 8.49
C VAL A 127 9.72 -7.33 7.06
N GLN A 128 10.41 -8.44 6.87
CA GLN A 128 10.48 -9.13 5.59
C GLN A 128 9.60 -10.38 5.63
N VAL A 129 8.77 -10.55 4.60
CA VAL A 129 7.94 -11.75 4.39
C VAL A 129 8.41 -12.47 3.13
N SER A 130 8.78 -13.75 3.28
CA SER A 130 9.14 -14.63 2.16
C SER A 130 8.16 -15.79 2.10
N ILE A 131 7.65 -16.09 0.90
CA ILE A 131 6.66 -17.13 0.67
C ILE A 131 7.22 -18.11 -0.35
N THR A 132 7.09 -19.40 -0.07
CA THR A 132 7.37 -20.48 -1.00
C THR A 132 6.10 -21.28 -1.21
N ARG A 133 5.73 -21.52 -2.46
CA ARG A 133 4.57 -22.33 -2.86
C ARG A 133 5.04 -23.58 -3.58
N THR A 134 4.22 -24.62 -3.54
CA THR A 134 4.45 -25.81 -4.34
C THR A 134 3.76 -25.69 -5.71
N LYS A 135 4.40 -26.23 -6.74
CA LYS A 135 3.86 -26.35 -8.09
C LYS A 135 4.15 -27.73 -8.65
N SER A 136 3.14 -28.41 -9.16
CA SER A 136 3.33 -29.70 -9.84
C SER A 136 3.92 -29.50 -11.23
N VAL A 137 5.01 -30.21 -11.52
CA VAL A 137 5.68 -30.23 -12.82
C VAL A 137 5.95 -31.70 -13.17
N GLY A 138 5.11 -32.29 -14.04
CA GLY A 138 5.13 -33.73 -14.29
C GLY A 138 4.83 -34.53 -13.04
N GLU A 139 5.72 -35.45 -12.69
CA GLU A 139 5.62 -36.28 -11.48
C GLU A 139 6.24 -35.65 -10.22
N TYR A 140 6.82 -34.43 -10.35
CA TYR A 140 7.50 -33.76 -9.25
C TYR A 140 6.66 -32.63 -8.66
N THR A 141 6.79 -32.45 -7.36
CA THR A 141 6.28 -31.25 -6.67
C THR A 141 7.45 -30.31 -6.41
N MET A 142 7.50 -29.23 -7.18
CA MET A 142 8.57 -28.23 -7.09
C MET A 142 8.25 -27.16 -6.06
N LEU A 143 9.27 -26.67 -5.37
CA LEU A 143 9.19 -25.49 -4.50
C LEU A 143 9.51 -24.24 -5.32
N CYS A 144 8.58 -23.31 -5.38
CA CYS A 144 8.73 -22.03 -6.08
C CYS A 144 8.70 -20.88 -5.06
N GLY A 145 9.82 -20.20 -4.89
CA GLY A 145 9.92 -19.00 -4.07
C GLY A 145 9.25 -17.82 -4.77
N GLU A 146 8.46 -17.05 -4.04
CA GLU A 146 7.98 -15.74 -4.46
C GLU A 146 8.98 -14.66 -4.05
N ASN A 147 8.95 -13.50 -4.73
CA ASN A 147 9.77 -12.37 -4.32
C ASN A 147 9.45 -11.97 -2.87
N PRO A 148 10.48 -11.76 -2.04
CA PRO A 148 10.26 -11.28 -0.69
C PRO A 148 9.63 -9.87 -0.72
N VAL A 149 8.74 -9.62 0.24
CA VAL A 149 8.11 -8.31 0.43
C VAL A 149 8.63 -7.72 1.73
N PHE A 150 9.14 -6.49 1.67
CA PHE A 150 9.45 -5.70 2.84
C PHE A 150 8.23 -4.88 3.23
N ILE A 151 7.88 -4.91 4.50
CA ILE A 151 6.84 -4.09 5.12
C ILE A 151 7.55 -3.12 6.03
N ILE A 152 7.47 -1.83 5.73
CA ILE A 152 8.14 -0.76 6.45
C ILE A 152 7.08 0.09 7.14
N LYS A 153 7.09 0.14 8.45
CA LYS A 153 6.25 1.02 9.26
C LYS A 153 7.07 2.23 9.68
N GLY A 154 6.54 3.41 9.49
CA GLY A 154 7.13 4.68 9.92
C GLY A 154 6.22 5.43 10.88
N THR A 155 6.78 5.94 11.97
CA THR A 155 6.08 6.74 12.99
C THR A 155 6.97 7.87 13.49
N ILE A 156 6.38 9.02 13.81
CA ILE A 156 7.08 10.11 14.51
C ILE A 156 6.60 10.06 15.97
N LEU A 157 7.54 9.89 16.90
CA LEU A 157 7.29 9.87 18.35
C LEU A 157 7.15 11.30 18.91
#